data_9688a4614a628c9a636bd4ab301aa802
#
_entry.id   9688a4614a628c9a636bd4ab301aa802
#
_cell.length_a   1.000
_cell.length_b   1.000
_cell.length_c   1.000
_cell.angle_alpha   90.00
_cell.angle_beta   90.00
_cell.angle_gamma   90.00
#
_symmetry.space_group_name_H-M   'P 1'
#
loop_
_entity.id
_entity.type
_entity.pdbx_description
1 polymer ?
#
loop_
_entity_poly.entity_id
_entity_poly.type
_entity_poly.pdbx_seq_one_letter_code
_entity_poly.pdbx_strand_id
1 'polypeptide(L)'
;MKIQIVILAIILSLFSTVSCRKDTDITITEETTISGVNGFITNEENFAVGQAEVIINGASFITDDFGYFNAENVAHNGKIVIKVNKAGYFSGSRTIFTRSNEKTFTQVSLIKQNFPYKLVSPVGGTIEMNDLVTLTVPPNAIVDK
;
A
#
# COMPACT_ATOMS: atom_id res chain seq x y z
N MET A 1 -26.92 25.81 -66.93
CA MET A 1 -25.58 25.32 -66.47
C MET A 1 -24.96 26.12 -65.32
N LYS A 2 -25.07 27.44 -65.23
CA LYS A 2 -24.52 28.28 -64.17
C LYS A 2 -25.22 28.10 -62.81
N ILE A 3 -26.52 27.86 -62.77
CA ILE A 3 -27.29 27.69 -61.52
C ILE A 3 -26.98 26.34 -60.81
N GLN A 4 -26.73 25.26 -61.55
CA GLN A 4 -26.36 23.96 -60.99
C GLN A 4 -25.00 23.98 -60.34
N ILE A 5 -24.04 24.76 -60.83
CA ILE A 5 -22.68 24.89 -60.23
C ILE A 5 -22.75 25.66 -58.93
N VAL A 6 -23.62 26.67 -58.83
CA VAL A 6 -23.80 27.46 -57.56
C VAL A 6 -24.46 26.61 -56.50
N ILE A 7 -25.43 25.79 -56.81
CA ILE A 7 -26.10 24.89 -55.88
C ILE A 7 -25.11 23.83 -55.35
N LEU A 8 -24.27 23.28 -56.22
CA LEU A 8 -23.24 22.31 -55.84
C LEU A 8 -22.18 22.94 -54.90
N ALA A 9 -21.79 24.19 -55.13
CA ALA A 9 -20.84 24.91 -54.27
C ALA A 9 -21.42 25.22 -52.89
N ILE A 10 -22.72 25.51 -52.77
CA ILE A 10 -23.41 25.75 -51.49
C ILE A 10 -23.55 24.46 -50.68
N ILE A 11 -23.82 23.32 -51.32
CA ILE A 11 -23.90 22.02 -50.64
C ILE A 11 -22.52 21.58 -50.12
N LEU A 12 -21.43 21.86 -50.81
CA LEU A 12 -20.08 21.50 -50.41
C LEU A 12 -19.58 22.36 -49.24
N SER A 13 -20.10 23.61 -49.08
CA SER A 13 -19.73 24.48 -47.95
C SER A 13 -20.43 24.14 -46.61
N LEU A 14 -21.54 23.36 -46.66
CA LEU A 14 -22.26 22.95 -45.46
C LEU A 14 -21.64 21.74 -44.75
N PHE A 15 -20.68 21.04 -45.36
CA PHE A 15 -20.05 19.85 -44.77
C PHE A 15 -18.78 20.15 -43.96
N SER A 16 -18.32 21.39 -43.85
CA SER A 16 -17.07 21.75 -43.17
C SER A 16 -17.22 22.08 -41.69
N THR A 17 -18.36 21.86 -41.06
CA THR A 17 -18.48 21.97 -39.60
C THR A 17 -18.42 20.58 -38.93
N VAL A 18 -17.37 19.81 -39.21
CA VAL A 18 -16.98 18.76 -38.28
C VAL A 18 -16.33 19.46 -37.12
N SER A 19 -17.16 19.85 -36.17
CA SER A 19 -16.74 20.30 -34.85
C SER A 19 -15.95 19.18 -34.22
N CYS A 20 -14.64 19.40 -34.09
CA CYS A 20 -13.80 18.63 -33.22
C CYS A 20 -14.47 18.65 -31.84
N ARG A 21 -15.04 17.55 -31.37
CA ARG A 21 -15.47 17.41 -29.98
C ARG A 21 -14.21 17.58 -29.15
N LYS A 22 -14.16 18.68 -28.44
CA LYS A 22 -13.21 18.89 -27.36
C LYS A 22 -13.37 17.68 -26.43
N ASP A 23 -12.33 16.88 -26.30
CA ASP A 23 -12.29 15.85 -25.28
C ASP A 23 -12.63 16.53 -23.96
N THR A 24 -13.78 16.17 -23.42
CA THR A 24 -14.14 16.56 -22.07
C THR A 24 -13.13 15.82 -21.20
N ASP A 25 -12.15 16.52 -20.66
CA ASP A 25 -11.32 16.01 -19.59
C ASP A 25 -12.27 15.44 -18.54
N ILE A 26 -12.37 14.11 -18.51
CA ILE A 26 -13.07 13.42 -17.44
C ILE A 26 -12.16 13.59 -16.23
N THR A 27 -12.37 14.65 -15.50
CA THR A 27 -11.80 14.78 -14.15
C THR A 27 -12.44 13.67 -13.33
N ILE A 28 -11.74 12.53 -13.22
CA ILE A 28 -12.14 11.47 -12.29
C ILE A 28 -11.90 12.06 -10.89
N THR A 29 -12.93 12.67 -10.34
CA THR A 29 -12.93 13.00 -8.91
C THR A 29 -13.02 11.66 -8.18
N GLU A 30 -11.91 11.19 -7.62
CA GLU A 30 -11.95 10.03 -6.73
C GLU A 30 -12.87 10.36 -5.56
N GLU A 31 -14.00 9.69 -5.51
CA GLU A 31 -14.96 9.85 -4.44
C GLU A 31 -14.34 9.29 -3.14
N THR A 32 -13.89 10.18 -2.28
CA THR A 32 -13.37 9.80 -0.97
C THR A 32 -14.53 9.45 -0.05
N THR A 33 -14.58 8.20 0.35
CA THR A 33 -15.57 7.69 1.32
C THR A 33 -14.91 7.48 2.68
N ILE A 34 -15.71 7.28 3.72
CA ILE A 34 -15.22 6.99 5.07
C ILE A 34 -15.71 5.62 5.53
N SER A 35 -14.89 4.93 6.32
CA SER A 35 -15.25 3.66 6.96
C SER A 35 -14.53 3.50 8.31
N GLY A 36 -14.88 2.46 9.05
CA GLY A 36 -14.14 2.01 10.22
C GLY A 36 -13.22 0.82 9.89
N VAL A 37 -12.09 0.74 10.58
CA VAL A 37 -11.20 -0.42 10.53
C VAL A 37 -10.84 -0.83 11.94
N ASN A 38 -11.04 -2.09 12.28
CA ASN A 38 -10.60 -2.64 13.55
C ASN A 38 -9.94 -4.00 13.36
N GLY A 39 -9.21 -4.46 14.35
CA GLY A 39 -8.56 -5.75 14.24
C GLY A 39 -7.55 -6.05 15.32
N PHE A 40 -6.81 -7.12 15.11
CA PHE A 40 -5.78 -7.57 16.01
C PHE A 40 -4.41 -7.61 15.33
N ILE A 41 -3.41 -7.26 16.11
CA ILE A 41 -2.01 -7.45 15.77
C ILE A 41 -1.49 -8.62 16.60
N THR A 42 -0.95 -9.63 15.93
CA THR A 42 -0.40 -10.84 16.53
C THR A 42 1.04 -11.06 16.09
N ASN A 43 1.74 -11.97 16.74
CA ASN A 43 3.00 -12.50 16.22
C ASN A 43 2.76 -13.78 15.39
N GLU A 44 3.84 -14.39 14.90
CA GLU A 44 3.82 -15.64 14.12
C GLU A 44 3.24 -16.84 14.88
N GLU A 45 3.22 -16.79 16.21
CA GLU A 45 2.66 -17.82 17.11
C GLU A 45 1.21 -17.50 17.50
N ASN A 46 0.59 -16.47 16.90
CA ASN A 46 -0.73 -15.93 17.22
C ASN A 46 -0.90 -15.33 18.62
N PHE A 47 0.18 -14.97 19.31
CA PHE A 47 0.09 -14.19 20.53
C PHE A 47 -0.11 -12.71 20.19
N ALA A 48 -0.89 -12.04 21.06
CA ALA A 48 -1.16 -10.62 20.94
C ALA A 48 0.14 -9.77 21.00
N VAL A 49 0.19 -8.75 20.12
CA VAL A 49 1.27 -7.75 20.14
C VAL A 49 0.67 -6.41 20.58
N GLY A 50 0.76 -6.14 21.86
CA GLY A 50 0.31 -4.89 22.46
C GLY A 50 1.25 -3.74 22.20
N GLN A 51 0.73 -2.51 22.34
CA GLN A 51 1.50 -1.26 22.16
C GLN A 51 2.22 -1.20 20.80
N ALA A 52 1.64 -1.80 19.76
CA ALA A 52 2.10 -1.70 18.39
C ALA A 52 1.51 -0.46 17.72
N GLU A 53 2.30 0.23 16.93
CA GLU A 53 1.84 1.36 16.13
C GLU A 53 1.19 0.86 14.85
N VAL A 54 -0.06 1.23 14.63
CA VAL A 54 -0.84 0.92 13.42
C VAL A 54 -1.04 2.21 12.65
N ILE A 55 -0.48 2.30 11.45
CA ILE A 55 -0.56 3.47 10.59
C ILE A 55 -1.55 3.20 9.46
N ILE A 56 -2.59 4.02 9.37
CA ILE A 56 -3.62 3.95 8.33
C ILE A 56 -3.76 5.33 7.68
N ASN A 57 -3.43 5.42 6.39
CA ASN A 57 -3.50 6.68 5.62
C ASN A 57 -2.80 7.86 6.32
N GLY A 58 -1.67 7.60 7.01
CA GLY A 58 -0.89 8.60 7.72
C GLY A 58 -1.35 8.90 9.15
N ALA A 59 -2.52 8.42 9.57
CA ALA A 59 -2.95 8.48 10.97
C ALA A 59 -2.39 7.29 11.75
N SER A 60 -1.92 7.55 12.98
CA SER A 60 -1.33 6.54 13.85
C SER A 60 -2.29 6.17 14.98
N PHE A 61 -2.41 4.88 15.24
CA PHE A 61 -3.19 4.27 16.31
C PHE A 61 -2.28 3.31 17.08
N ILE A 62 -2.54 3.11 18.37
CA ILE A 62 -1.76 2.18 19.19
C ILE A 62 -2.66 1.02 19.59
N THR A 63 -2.16 -0.21 19.47
CA THR A 63 -2.89 -1.37 19.99
C THR A 63 -2.92 -1.38 21.50
N ASP A 64 -4.00 -1.89 22.09
CA ASP A 64 -4.07 -2.20 23.50
C ASP A 64 -3.16 -3.41 23.86
N ASP A 65 -3.17 -3.82 25.12
CA ASP A 65 -2.33 -4.92 25.61
C ASP A 65 -2.75 -6.29 25.00
N PHE A 66 -3.96 -6.38 24.46
CA PHE A 66 -4.45 -7.56 23.75
C PHE A 66 -4.22 -7.50 22.25
N GLY A 67 -3.46 -6.50 21.77
CA GLY A 67 -3.17 -6.31 20.36
C GLY A 67 -4.33 -5.75 19.54
N TYR A 68 -5.41 -5.31 20.18
CA TYR A 68 -6.58 -4.77 19.49
C TYR A 68 -6.38 -3.29 19.14
N PHE A 69 -6.83 -2.90 17.95
CA PHE A 69 -6.94 -1.50 17.53
C PHE A 69 -8.31 -1.22 16.92
N ASN A 70 -8.71 0.05 16.97
CA ASN A 70 -9.94 0.54 16.36
C ASN A 70 -9.69 1.93 15.76
N ALA A 71 -9.85 2.04 14.45
CA ALA A 71 -9.75 3.29 13.70
C ALA A 71 -11.12 3.63 13.11
N GLU A 72 -11.65 4.77 13.53
CA GLU A 72 -12.93 5.28 13.02
C GLU A 72 -12.68 6.40 11.99
N ASN A 73 -13.66 6.61 11.11
CA ASN A 73 -13.66 7.68 10.12
C ASN A 73 -12.41 7.69 9.20
N VAL A 74 -11.96 6.51 8.79
CA VAL A 74 -10.85 6.37 7.87
C VAL A 74 -11.32 6.74 6.46
N ALA A 75 -10.74 7.80 5.89
CA ALA A 75 -10.99 8.20 4.52
C ALA A 75 -10.32 7.24 3.54
N HIS A 76 -11.02 6.82 2.48
CA HIS A 76 -10.49 5.87 1.49
C HIS A 76 -11.21 5.99 0.14
N ASN A 77 -10.65 5.36 -0.88
CA ASN A 77 -11.22 5.19 -2.23
C ASN A 77 -11.51 3.70 -2.55
N GLY A 78 -12.05 2.97 -1.57
CA GLY A 78 -12.30 1.53 -1.68
C GLY A 78 -11.14 0.65 -1.20
N LYS A 79 -9.94 1.21 -0.99
CA LYS A 79 -8.74 0.50 -0.54
C LYS A 79 -8.09 1.21 0.64
N ILE A 80 -7.67 0.45 1.63
CA ILE A 80 -6.92 0.94 2.80
C ILE A 80 -5.64 0.12 2.94
N VAL A 81 -4.52 0.81 3.13
CA VAL A 81 -3.24 0.20 3.46
C VAL A 81 -2.95 0.42 4.93
N ILE A 82 -2.76 -0.66 5.64
CA ILE A 82 -2.42 -0.71 7.06
C ILE A 82 -0.94 -1.05 7.16
N LYS A 83 -0.16 -0.25 7.86
CA LYS A 83 1.23 -0.54 8.22
C LYS A 83 1.32 -0.69 9.73
N VAL A 84 2.12 -1.64 10.19
CA VAL A 84 2.28 -1.90 11.62
C VAL A 84 3.75 -1.93 11.96
N ASN A 85 4.12 -1.17 13.00
CA ASN A 85 5.46 -1.10 13.54
C ASN A 85 5.46 -1.51 15.01
N LYS A 86 6.45 -2.29 15.40
CA LYS A 86 6.73 -2.62 16.79
C LYS A 86 8.20 -2.89 16.98
N ALA A 87 8.81 -2.32 18.01
CA ALA A 87 10.20 -2.61 18.36
C ALA A 87 10.38 -4.11 18.62
N GLY A 88 11.42 -4.70 18.04
CA GLY A 88 11.70 -6.13 18.10
C GLY A 88 10.94 -6.99 17.08
N TYR A 89 10.21 -6.36 16.16
CA TYR A 89 9.51 -7.03 15.05
C TYR A 89 9.87 -6.39 13.71
N PHE A 90 9.77 -7.16 12.65
CA PHE A 90 9.75 -6.61 11.30
C PHE A 90 8.43 -5.86 11.07
N SER A 91 8.50 -4.73 10.35
CA SER A 91 7.29 -3.99 9.98
C SER A 91 6.36 -4.85 9.13
N GLY A 92 5.11 -4.93 9.53
CA GLY A 92 4.06 -5.60 8.77
C GLY A 92 3.24 -4.64 7.92
N SER A 93 2.64 -5.13 6.85
CA SER A 93 1.63 -4.36 6.11
C SER A 93 0.53 -5.26 5.58
N ARG A 94 -0.68 -4.69 5.47
CA ARG A 94 -1.83 -5.35 4.89
C ARG A 94 -2.68 -4.37 4.12
N THR A 95 -3.10 -4.77 2.94
CA THR A 95 -4.10 -4.04 2.16
C THR A 95 -5.45 -4.71 2.34
N ILE A 96 -6.46 -3.91 2.64
CA ILE A 96 -7.86 -4.34 2.72
C ILE A 96 -8.70 -3.53 1.73
N PHE A 97 -9.80 -4.13 1.29
CA PHE A 97 -10.83 -3.45 0.52
C PHE A 97 -12.06 -3.28 1.40
N THR A 98 -12.63 -2.09 1.37
CA THR A 98 -13.79 -1.75 2.20
C THR A 98 -14.79 -0.93 1.41
N ARG A 99 -16.03 -0.88 1.88
CA ARG A 99 -17.11 -0.08 1.31
C ARG A 99 -17.41 1.11 2.21
N SER A 100 -18.07 2.10 1.63
CA SER A 100 -18.52 3.28 2.36
C SER A 100 -19.37 2.89 3.56
N ASN A 101 -19.10 3.52 4.71
CA ASN A 101 -19.83 3.33 5.97
C ASN A 101 -19.82 1.90 6.53
N GLU A 102 -18.94 1.02 6.04
CA GLU A 102 -18.73 -0.30 6.62
C GLU A 102 -17.56 -0.30 7.61
N LYS A 103 -17.65 -1.18 8.61
CA LYS A 103 -16.55 -1.47 9.53
C LYS A 103 -15.88 -2.77 9.11
N THR A 104 -14.62 -2.69 8.73
CA THR A 104 -13.86 -3.85 8.25
C THR A 104 -12.95 -4.38 9.34
N PHE A 105 -13.09 -5.67 9.65
CA PHE A 105 -12.18 -6.37 10.55
C PHE A 105 -10.96 -6.90 9.82
N THR A 106 -9.79 -6.82 10.47
CA THR A 106 -8.54 -7.36 9.92
C THR A 106 -7.61 -7.89 11.01
N GLN A 107 -6.67 -8.75 10.60
CA GLN A 107 -5.58 -9.22 11.45
C GLN A 107 -4.27 -9.07 10.70
N VAL A 108 -3.24 -8.58 11.38
CA VAL A 108 -1.88 -8.49 10.84
C VAL A 108 -0.95 -9.26 11.78
N SER A 109 -0.22 -10.23 11.22
CA SER A 109 0.81 -10.96 11.95
C SER A 109 2.17 -10.34 11.71
N LEU A 110 2.89 -10.01 12.78
CA LEU A 110 4.25 -9.51 12.76
C LEU A 110 5.24 -10.65 13.00
N ILE A 111 6.38 -10.58 12.35
CA ILE A 111 7.48 -11.54 12.53
C ILE A 111 8.48 -10.93 13.49
N LYS A 112 8.80 -11.65 14.56
CA LYS A 112 9.77 -11.21 15.55
C LYS A 112 11.17 -11.12 14.95
N GLN A 113 11.87 -10.02 15.22
CA GLN A 113 13.27 -9.89 14.83
C GLN A 113 14.12 -10.77 15.73
N ASN A 114 14.63 -11.84 15.17
CA ASN A 114 15.59 -12.69 15.85
C ASN A 114 16.87 -12.73 15.01
N PHE A 115 17.94 -12.14 15.55
CA PHE A 115 19.26 -12.12 14.93
C PHE A 115 20.23 -12.97 15.77
N PRO A 116 20.15 -14.30 15.68
CA PRO A 116 20.98 -15.19 16.49
C PRO A 116 22.46 -15.12 16.11
N TYR A 117 22.75 -14.59 14.92
CA TYR A 117 24.10 -14.52 14.38
C TYR A 117 24.56 -13.08 14.18
N LYS A 118 25.84 -12.81 14.46
CA LYS A 118 26.49 -11.53 14.19
C LYS A 118 27.77 -11.75 13.42
N LEU A 119 27.95 -10.99 12.36
CA LEU A 119 29.21 -10.89 11.63
C LEU A 119 29.79 -9.50 11.82
N VAL A 120 31.10 -9.43 12.02
CA VAL A 120 31.83 -8.17 12.10
C VAL A 120 32.42 -7.89 10.70
N SER A 121 31.86 -6.91 9.99
CA SER A 121 32.15 -6.63 8.59
C SER A 121 33.66 -6.62 8.25
N PRO A 122 34.54 -5.94 8.99
CA PRO A 122 35.97 -5.93 8.66
C PRO A 122 36.66 -7.30 8.78
N VAL A 123 36.15 -8.17 9.63
CA VAL A 123 36.76 -9.48 9.92
C VAL A 123 36.16 -10.59 9.05
N GLY A 124 34.90 -10.43 8.66
CA GLY A 124 34.14 -11.52 8.04
C GLY A 124 33.79 -12.62 9.03
N GLY A 125 33.54 -13.82 8.54
CA GLY A 125 33.27 -14.98 9.38
C GLY A 125 32.42 -16.03 8.71
N THR A 126 32.19 -17.13 9.43
CA THR A 126 31.33 -18.22 8.99
C THR A 126 30.18 -18.39 9.99
N ILE A 127 28.97 -18.51 9.45
CA ILE A 127 27.75 -18.84 10.20
C ILE A 127 27.26 -20.20 9.73
N GLU A 128 27.08 -21.11 10.65
CA GLU A 128 26.45 -22.41 10.41
C GLU A 128 24.99 -22.35 10.88
N MET A 129 24.05 -22.65 9.99
CA MET A 129 22.62 -22.65 10.26
C MET A 129 22.09 -24.09 10.23
N ASN A 130 21.73 -24.61 11.38
CA ASN A 130 21.07 -25.94 11.54
C ASN A 130 21.76 -27.10 10.79
N ASP A 131 23.08 -27.16 10.80
CA ASP A 131 23.91 -28.18 10.13
C ASP A 131 23.65 -28.38 8.61
N LEU A 132 22.81 -27.52 8.04
CA LEU A 132 22.36 -27.65 6.63
C LEU A 132 22.94 -26.56 5.74
N VAL A 133 23.20 -25.38 6.28
CA VAL A 133 23.67 -24.23 5.51
C VAL A 133 24.83 -23.55 6.22
N THR A 134 25.92 -23.40 5.49
CA THR A 134 27.10 -22.62 5.93
C THR A 134 27.19 -21.37 5.07
N LEU A 135 27.13 -20.19 5.72
CA LEU A 135 27.36 -18.90 5.09
C LEU A 135 28.73 -18.38 5.47
N THR A 136 29.63 -18.26 4.50
CA THR A 136 30.95 -17.66 4.70
C THR A 136 30.99 -16.28 4.07
N VAL A 137 31.32 -15.27 4.88
CA VAL A 137 31.48 -13.88 4.44
C VAL A 137 32.96 -13.51 4.55
N PRO A 138 33.63 -13.19 3.42
CA PRO A 138 35.01 -12.74 3.46
C PRO A 138 35.20 -11.42 4.23
N PRO A 139 36.41 -11.14 4.74
CA PRO A 139 36.71 -9.82 5.31
C PRO A 139 36.40 -8.70 4.31
N ASN A 140 35.85 -7.60 4.82
CA ASN A 140 35.47 -6.39 4.04
C ASN A 140 34.50 -6.64 2.88
N ALA A 141 33.77 -7.77 2.88
CA ALA A 141 32.78 -8.04 1.83
C ALA A 141 31.51 -7.19 1.96
N ILE A 142 31.21 -6.66 3.15
CA ILE A 142 30.08 -5.77 3.41
C ILE A 142 30.62 -4.35 3.56
N VAL A 143 30.20 -3.47 2.66
CA VAL A 143 30.56 -2.04 2.69
C VAL A 143 29.28 -1.22 2.82
N ASP A 144 29.29 -0.23 3.71
CA ASP A 144 28.26 0.79 3.77
C ASP A 144 28.39 1.75 2.57
N LYS A 145 27.27 2.08 1.96
CA LYS A 145 27.19 3.06 0.88
C LYS A 145 26.79 4.42 1.43
#